data_94031ebca508515d45b20fdd47885c15
#
_entry.id   94031ebca508515d45b20fdd47885c15
#
_cell.length_a   1.000
_cell.length_b   1.000
_cell.length_c   1.000
_cell.angle_alpha   90.00
_cell.angle_beta   90.00
_cell.angle_gamma   90.00
#
_symmetry.space_group_name_H-M   'P 1'
#
loop_
_entity.id
_entity.type
_entity.pdbx_description
1 polymer ?
#
loop_
_entity_poly.entity_id
_entity_poly.type
_entity_poly.pdbx_seq_one_letter_code
_entity_poly.pdbx_strand_id
1 'polypeptide(L)'
;MKKIFTLLLATVLSFSAYSTHLMGGQVTATYLSSDSNGSHYIVNLDAYRDTFGVSMSLIQQLDIYELDSSFNYTFLFSQTISFDTTSGTSMSSMSSVYGVEIYHFSDSIVLAD
;
A
#
# COMPACT_ATOMS: atom_id res chain seq x y z
N MET A 1 -28.01 22.79 -32.10
CA MET A 1 -28.35 22.52 -30.66
C MET A 1 -27.83 21.20 -30.20
N LYS A 2 -28.13 20.10 -30.89
CA LYS A 2 -27.65 18.75 -30.47
C LYS A 2 -26.12 18.64 -30.37
N LYS A 3 -25.38 19.23 -31.35
CA LYS A 3 -23.91 19.20 -31.34
C LYS A 3 -23.29 20.00 -30.20
N ILE A 4 -23.90 21.12 -29.82
CA ILE A 4 -23.43 21.95 -28.69
C ILE A 4 -23.69 21.24 -27.38
N PHE A 5 -24.84 20.56 -27.23
CA PHE A 5 -25.16 19.79 -26.03
C PHE A 5 -24.20 18.60 -25.84
N THR A 6 -23.90 17.90 -26.94
CA THR A 6 -22.92 16.79 -26.92
C THR A 6 -21.51 17.26 -26.54
N LEU A 7 -21.09 18.41 -27.07
CA LEU A 7 -19.80 19.00 -26.76
C LEU A 7 -19.73 19.42 -25.27
N LEU A 8 -20.79 20.06 -24.77
CA LEU A 8 -20.88 20.44 -23.36
C LEU A 8 -20.85 19.21 -22.43
N LEU A 9 -21.60 18.18 -22.76
CA LEU A 9 -21.62 16.92 -22.00
C LEU A 9 -20.24 16.24 -22.01
N ALA A 10 -19.56 16.20 -23.13
CA ALA A 10 -18.21 15.65 -23.25
C ALA A 10 -17.20 16.43 -22.39
N THR A 11 -17.33 17.77 -22.34
CA THR A 11 -16.47 18.60 -21.51
C THR A 11 -16.69 18.36 -20.03
N VAL A 12 -17.94 18.24 -19.60
CA VAL A 12 -18.27 17.95 -18.18
C VAL A 12 -17.75 16.58 -17.74
N LEU A 13 -17.84 15.56 -18.61
CA LEU A 13 -17.33 14.22 -18.33
C LEU A 13 -15.78 14.17 -18.27
N SER A 14 -15.11 15.07 -18.96
CA SER A 14 -13.64 15.14 -18.96
C SER A 14 -13.05 15.60 -17.63
N PHE A 15 -13.80 16.33 -16.82
CA PHE A 15 -13.35 16.81 -15.50
C PHE A 15 -13.43 15.75 -14.38
N SER A 16 -14.04 14.60 -14.65
CA SER A 16 -14.24 13.55 -13.64
C SER A 16 -13.11 12.52 -13.58
N ALA A 17 -12.12 12.62 -14.44
CA ALA A 17 -11.00 11.68 -14.50
C ALA A 17 -9.89 12.04 -13.49
N TYR A 18 -10.20 11.96 -12.19
CA TYR A 18 -9.16 11.90 -11.19
C TYR A 18 -8.57 10.50 -11.22
N SER A 19 -7.38 10.39 -11.78
CA SER A 19 -6.61 9.17 -11.72
C SER A 19 -6.02 9.02 -10.32
N THR A 20 -6.34 7.91 -9.66
CA THR A 20 -5.69 7.49 -8.41
C THR A 20 -4.32 6.94 -8.77
N HIS A 21 -3.28 7.75 -8.66
CA HIS A 21 -1.93 7.27 -8.93
C HIS A 21 -1.27 6.75 -7.64
N LEU A 22 -1.49 5.48 -7.38
CA LEU A 22 -0.53 4.72 -6.59
C LEU A 22 0.63 4.38 -7.53
N MET A 23 1.79 4.94 -7.26
CA MET A 23 2.96 4.80 -8.16
C MET A 23 3.67 3.47 -7.98
N GLY A 24 3.40 2.76 -6.89
CA GLY A 24 4.02 1.49 -6.57
C GLY A 24 4.25 1.32 -5.08
N GLY A 25 4.98 0.28 -4.74
CA GLY A 25 5.35 -0.01 -3.35
C GLY A 25 6.22 -1.25 -3.27
N GLN A 26 6.69 -1.52 -2.08
CA GLN A 26 7.42 -2.75 -1.76
C GLN A 26 7.03 -3.28 -0.39
N VAL A 27 7.03 -4.59 -0.28
CA VAL A 27 6.88 -5.30 0.99
C VAL A 27 8.17 -6.04 1.28
N THR A 28 8.68 -5.87 2.50
CA THR A 28 9.86 -6.59 2.99
C THR A 28 9.54 -7.24 4.31
N ALA A 29 10.13 -8.41 4.57
CA ALA A 29 10.02 -9.10 5.84
C ALA A 29 11.42 -9.41 6.37
N THR A 30 11.64 -9.09 7.65
CA THR A 30 12.89 -9.38 8.34
C THR A 30 12.62 -10.37 9.46
N TYR A 31 13.32 -11.51 9.43
CA TYR A 31 13.29 -12.48 10.50
C TYR A 31 13.93 -11.91 11.78
N LEU A 32 13.30 -12.10 12.90
CA LEU A 32 13.79 -11.67 14.21
C LEU A 32 14.27 -12.82 15.07
N SER A 33 13.38 -13.78 15.31
CA SER A 33 13.63 -14.90 16.23
C SER A 33 12.59 -16.00 16.05
N SER A 34 12.82 -17.14 16.68
CA SER A 34 11.82 -18.20 16.83
C SER A 34 11.68 -18.58 18.29
N ASP A 35 10.47 -18.92 18.68
CA ASP A 35 10.14 -19.44 20.02
C ASP A 35 9.06 -20.53 19.92
N SER A 36 8.44 -20.88 21.04
CA SER A 36 7.37 -21.90 21.10
C SER A 36 6.10 -21.51 20.35
N ASN A 37 5.92 -20.24 19.99
CA ASN A 37 4.77 -19.74 19.25
C ASN A 37 5.00 -19.72 17.74
N GLY A 38 6.26 -19.87 17.30
CA GLY A 38 6.65 -19.87 15.90
C GLY A 38 7.79 -18.89 15.58
N SER A 39 7.89 -18.55 14.32
CA SER A 39 8.90 -17.63 13.80
C SER A 39 8.36 -16.21 13.72
N HIS A 40 9.10 -15.28 14.30
CA HIS A 40 8.75 -13.86 14.39
C HIS A 40 9.42 -13.06 13.28
N TYR A 41 8.65 -12.20 12.63
CA TYR A 41 9.10 -11.31 11.56
C TYR A 41 8.61 -9.90 11.79
N ILE A 42 9.37 -8.92 11.32
CA ILE A 42 8.86 -7.57 11.06
C ILE A 42 8.56 -7.46 9.57
N VAL A 43 7.35 -7.03 9.25
CA VAL A 43 6.93 -6.73 7.88
C VAL A 43 6.87 -5.22 7.72
N ASN A 44 7.54 -4.72 6.68
CA ASN A 44 7.51 -3.32 6.29
C ASN A 44 6.84 -3.19 4.93
N LEU A 45 5.93 -2.27 4.82
CA LEU A 45 5.30 -1.86 3.57
C LEU A 45 5.66 -0.41 3.30
N ASP A 46 6.32 -0.15 2.19
CA ASP A 46 6.56 1.18 1.67
C ASP A 46 5.66 1.39 0.46
N ALA A 47 4.77 2.36 0.55
CA ALA A 47 3.86 2.71 -0.53
C ALA A 47 4.18 4.10 -1.08
N TYR A 48 4.32 4.19 -2.39
CA TYR A 48 4.64 5.43 -3.11
C TYR A 48 3.36 6.01 -3.70
N ARG A 49 3.10 7.25 -3.36
CA ARG A 49 1.90 7.96 -3.76
C ARG A 49 2.26 9.26 -4.48
N ASP A 50 1.48 9.61 -5.51
CA ASP A 50 1.49 10.94 -6.07
C ASP A 50 0.85 11.92 -5.08
N THR A 51 1.56 13.00 -4.75
CA THR A 51 1.08 14.06 -3.83
C THR A 51 -0.24 14.67 -4.29
N PHE A 52 -0.47 14.74 -5.60
CA PHE A 52 -1.71 15.27 -6.20
C PHE A 52 -2.80 14.21 -6.40
N GLY A 53 -2.51 12.95 -6.05
CA GLY A 53 -3.46 11.85 -6.15
C GLY A 53 -4.41 11.76 -4.95
N VAL A 54 -5.21 10.70 -4.93
CA VAL A 54 -6.13 10.41 -3.83
C VAL A 54 -5.35 10.10 -2.54
N SER A 55 -5.89 10.50 -1.40
CA SER A 55 -5.32 10.19 -0.09
C SER A 55 -5.20 8.68 0.11
N MET A 56 -4.07 8.26 0.66
CA MET A 56 -3.85 6.87 1.03
C MET A 56 -4.51 6.56 2.37
N SER A 57 -5.09 5.37 2.49
CA SER A 57 -5.55 4.87 3.78
C SER A 57 -4.36 4.67 4.72
N LEU A 58 -4.50 5.14 5.96
CA LEU A 58 -3.50 4.94 7.01
C LEU A 58 -3.56 3.55 7.66
N ILE A 59 -4.43 2.70 7.16
CA ILE A 59 -4.57 1.30 7.56
C ILE A 59 -4.53 0.46 6.30
N GLN A 60 -3.63 -0.51 6.26
CA GLN A 60 -3.47 -1.44 5.16
C GLN A 60 -3.71 -2.87 5.66
N GLN A 61 -4.20 -3.73 4.80
CA GLN A 61 -4.37 -5.15 5.09
C GLN A 61 -3.29 -5.93 4.34
N LEU A 62 -2.62 -6.81 5.09
CA LEU A 62 -1.70 -7.80 4.54
C LEU A 62 -2.37 -9.17 4.57
N ASP A 63 -2.41 -9.83 3.44
CA ASP A 63 -2.83 -11.22 3.35
C ASP A 63 -1.57 -12.11 3.27
N ILE A 64 -1.48 -13.06 4.19
CA ILE A 64 -0.35 -13.96 4.32
C ILE A 64 -0.71 -15.29 3.70
N TYR A 65 0.15 -15.78 2.83
CA TYR A 65 0.01 -17.05 2.12
C TYR A 65 1.25 -17.92 2.36
N GLU A 66 1.02 -19.21 2.46
CA GLU A 66 2.07 -20.22 2.37
C GLU A 66 2.26 -20.64 0.92
N LEU A 67 3.51 -20.75 0.48
CA LEU A 67 3.86 -21.31 -0.82
C LEU A 67 4.42 -22.70 -0.63
N ASP A 68 3.74 -23.72 -1.15
CA ASP A 68 4.21 -25.10 -1.12
C ASP A 68 5.29 -25.41 -2.17
N SER A 69 5.91 -26.58 -2.10
CA SER A 69 6.93 -27.04 -3.05
C SER A 69 6.42 -27.20 -4.48
N SER A 70 5.13 -27.22 -4.68
CA SER A 70 4.46 -27.31 -5.99
C SER A 70 4.02 -25.94 -6.51
N PHE A 71 4.45 -24.85 -5.85
CA PHE A 71 4.11 -23.46 -6.17
C PHE A 71 2.61 -23.11 -6.02
N ASN A 72 1.88 -23.82 -5.16
CA ASN A 72 0.53 -23.46 -4.80
C ASN A 72 0.52 -22.53 -3.60
N TYR A 73 -0.33 -21.52 -3.65
CA TYR A 73 -0.52 -20.56 -2.54
C TYR A 73 -1.71 -21.01 -1.69
N THR A 74 -1.50 -21.13 -0.40
CA THR A 74 -2.54 -21.38 0.59
C THR A 74 -2.67 -20.18 1.51
N PHE A 75 -3.86 -19.60 1.60
CA PHE A 75 -4.14 -18.48 2.50
C PHE A 75 -4.01 -18.94 3.95
N LEU A 76 -3.26 -18.17 4.76
CA LEU A 76 -3.08 -18.43 6.18
C LEU A 76 -3.94 -17.49 7.03
N PHE A 77 -3.69 -16.20 6.93
CA PHE A 77 -4.43 -15.18 7.68
C PHE A 77 -4.24 -13.79 7.07
N SER A 78 -5.08 -12.86 7.50
CA SER A 78 -4.93 -11.44 7.20
C SER A 78 -4.52 -10.68 8.45
N GLN A 79 -3.66 -9.71 8.30
CA GLN A 79 -3.26 -8.80 9.36
C GLN A 79 -3.38 -7.35 8.89
N THR A 80 -3.96 -6.53 9.75
CA THR A 80 -4.04 -5.08 9.52
C THR A 80 -2.77 -4.43 10.04
N ILE A 81 -2.14 -3.61 9.20
CA ILE A 81 -1.00 -2.78 9.59
C ILE A 81 -1.38 -1.31 9.54
N SER A 82 -0.97 -0.58 10.56
CA SER A 82 -1.23 0.84 10.69
C SER A 82 0.00 1.66 10.30
N PHE A 83 -0.26 2.85 9.81
CA PHE A 83 0.77 3.84 9.55
C PHE A 83 1.50 4.18 10.85
N ASP A 84 2.82 4.08 10.85
CA ASP A 84 3.62 4.36 12.02
C ASP A 84 3.86 5.88 12.16
N THR A 85 3.08 6.49 13.02
CA THR A 85 3.23 7.92 13.35
C THR A 85 4.29 8.18 14.42
N THR A 86 4.79 7.14 15.08
CA THR A 86 5.68 7.28 16.24
C THR A 86 7.15 7.35 15.84
N SER A 87 7.52 6.79 14.70
CA SER A 87 8.90 6.75 14.23
C SER A 87 9.42 8.08 13.65
N GLY A 88 8.57 9.07 13.50
CA GLY A 88 8.93 10.39 12.94
C GLY A 88 9.35 10.38 11.45
N THR A 89 9.39 9.21 10.83
CA THR A 89 9.79 9.01 9.42
C THR A 89 8.65 8.47 8.57
N SER A 90 7.46 8.64 9.04
CA SER A 90 6.26 8.04 8.49
C SER A 90 5.93 8.52 7.07
N MET A 91 6.37 9.70 6.71
CA MET A 91 6.19 10.26 5.37
C MET A 91 7.43 11.05 4.99
N SER A 92 8.06 10.66 3.91
CA SER A 92 9.15 11.43 3.32
C SER A 92 8.79 11.83 1.89
N SER A 93 9.05 13.07 1.55
CA SER A 93 8.98 13.54 0.16
C SER A 93 10.26 13.16 -0.56
N MET A 94 10.19 12.28 -1.53
CA MET A 94 11.36 11.92 -2.35
C MET A 94 11.81 13.07 -3.25
N SER A 95 10.86 13.90 -3.66
CA SER A 95 11.15 15.07 -4.50
C SER A 95 9.98 16.03 -4.47
N SER A 96 10.24 17.26 -4.07
CA SER A 96 9.27 18.34 -4.18
C SER A 96 8.94 18.68 -5.63
N VAL A 97 9.80 18.30 -6.57
CA VAL A 97 9.62 18.57 -8.01
C VAL A 97 8.64 17.59 -8.64
N TYR A 98 8.64 16.33 -8.20
CA TYR A 98 7.80 15.28 -8.78
C TYR A 98 6.57 14.95 -7.92
N GLY A 99 6.48 15.52 -6.72
CA GLY A 99 5.32 15.33 -5.85
C GLY A 99 5.10 13.87 -5.44
N VAL A 100 6.17 13.13 -5.12
CA VAL A 100 6.10 11.75 -4.65
C VAL A 100 6.24 11.70 -3.14
N GLU A 101 5.31 11.02 -2.50
CA GLU A 101 5.32 10.74 -1.06
C GLU A 101 5.54 9.26 -0.80
N ILE A 102 6.28 8.93 0.27
CA ILE A 102 6.47 7.56 0.74
C ILE A 102 5.74 7.41 2.06
N TYR A 103 4.89 6.38 2.14
CA TYR A 103 4.20 5.97 3.35
C TYR A 103 4.82 4.68 3.87
N HIS A 104 5.32 4.72 5.10
CA HIS A 104 5.91 3.57 5.78
C HIS A 104 4.91 2.94 6.75
N PHE A 105 4.65 1.65 6.58
CA PHE A 105 3.87 0.84 7.49
C PHE A 105 4.76 -0.27 8.02
N SER A 106 4.67 -0.56 9.31
CA SER A 106 5.46 -1.61 9.93
C SER A 106 4.65 -2.33 10.99
N ASP A 107 4.74 -3.64 11.02
CA ASP A 107 4.15 -4.46 12.08
C ASP A 107 4.89 -5.79 12.21
N SER A 108 4.71 -6.45 13.35
CA SER A 108 5.25 -7.77 13.59
C SER A 108 4.23 -8.85 13.29
N ILE A 109 4.68 -9.95 12.71
CA ILE A 109 3.88 -11.15 12.49
C ILE A 109 4.56 -12.37 13.10
N VAL A 110 3.76 -13.35 13.47
CA VAL A 110 4.23 -14.65 13.94
C VAL A 110 3.68 -15.72 13.02
N LEU A 111 4.57 -16.52 12.46
CA LEU A 111 4.22 -17.69 11.65
C LEU A 111 4.41 -18.94 12.50
N ALA A 112 3.33 -19.65 12.77
CA ALA A 112 3.39 -20.94 13.46
C ALA A 112 4.13 -21.97 12.61
N ASP A 113 4.97 -22.76 13.23
CA ASP A 113 5.72 -23.83 12.57
C ASP A 113 4.83 -25.05 12.27
#